data_79717ded570b390476d610770800fca7
#
_entry.id   79717ded570b390476d610770800fca7
#
_cell.length_a   1.000
_cell.length_b   1.000
_cell.length_c   1.000
_cell.angle_alpha   90.00
_cell.angle_beta   90.00
_cell.angle_gamma   90.00
#
_symmetry.space_group_name_H-M   'P 1'
#
loop_
_entity.id
_entity.type
_entity.pdbx_description
1 polymer ?
#
loop_
_entity_poly.entity_id
_entity_poly.type
_entity_poly.pdbx_seq_one_letter_code
_entity_poly.pdbx_strand_id
1 'polypeptide(L)'
;MDKAAKFAVVDVGNDAIKNYIDEIRVPKGFWKYRDPGKWIAKNNNFKKNPTTYVTKIGVLQQNLINEACLKIERGEIEASLIIGGEARYKNLRSKIEKKSFKEKKLEENPDFYIKAKQDLYGDEELEALGAMAVGYYAVIETALRKAHNEELSEHKEKVGKQYKLFSDLALKNKNAWADESFSEEEIIFDSKKNKLMAYPYNKLHCTSWNVNQSAALILCSEKVADKLKVDASKRVYPIASTENNHMISVQQRPKLYESFGMNYAAKTIKNFINKSEIDIDAYDLYSCFPAAVRMFKDSLEIDDDKPLTVTGSMPFAGGPLNSYVLHSSVEMIERIRTNKITYGLV
;
A
#
# COMPACT_ATOMS: atom_id res chain seq x y z
N MET A 1 11.17 7.98 6.90
CA MET A 1 10.07 8.93 7.11
C MET A 1 10.52 10.39 7.10
N ASP A 2 11.38 10.89 7.96
CA ASP A 2 11.78 12.32 7.99
C ASP A 2 12.23 12.87 6.62
N LYS A 3 13.07 12.11 5.89
CA LYS A 3 13.48 12.48 4.53
C LYS A 3 12.30 12.55 3.55
N ALA A 4 11.34 11.65 3.67
CA ALA A 4 10.13 11.66 2.81
C ALA A 4 9.24 12.88 3.13
N ALA A 5 9.10 13.26 4.42
CA ALA A 5 8.39 14.47 4.80
C ALA A 5 9.03 15.72 4.18
N LYS A 6 10.37 15.82 4.24
CA LYS A 6 11.11 16.93 3.61
C LYS A 6 10.88 16.99 2.11
N PHE A 7 10.91 15.83 1.44
CA PHE A 7 10.63 15.77 0.00
C PHE A 7 9.21 16.19 -0.34
N ALA A 8 8.22 15.77 0.44
CA ALA A 8 6.84 16.19 0.23
C ALA A 8 6.66 17.72 0.40
N VAL A 9 7.33 18.33 1.37
CA VAL A 9 7.32 19.80 1.54
C VAL A 9 7.98 20.49 0.35
N VAL A 10 9.13 19.99 -0.11
CA VAL A 10 9.84 20.53 -1.29
C VAL A 10 8.99 20.38 -2.55
N ASP A 11 8.27 19.28 -2.70
CA ASP A 11 7.39 19.03 -3.84
C ASP A 11 6.26 20.05 -3.96
N VAL A 12 5.71 20.53 -2.84
CA VAL A 12 4.73 21.62 -2.82
C VAL A 12 5.28 22.89 -3.48
N GLY A 13 6.60 23.11 -3.42
CA GLY A 13 7.26 24.30 -3.94
C GLY A 13 7.14 25.55 -3.05
N ASN A 14 6.53 25.43 -1.88
CA ASN A 14 6.37 26.52 -0.91
C ASN A 14 6.48 25.99 0.53
N ASP A 15 7.54 26.36 1.22
CA ASP A 15 7.82 25.89 2.59
C ASP A 15 6.74 26.32 3.61
N ALA A 16 5.94 27.34 3.30
CA ALA A 16 4.87 27.82 4.15
C ALA A 16 3.74 26.77 4.34
N ILE A 17 3.69 25.70 3.53
CA ILE A 17 2.76 24.56 3.75
C ILE A 17 2.88 24.01 5.18
N LYS A 18 4.05 24.06 5.78
CA LYS A 18 4.32 23.64 7.16
C LYS A 18 3.46 24.37 8.21
N ASN A 19 2.94 25.55 7.86
CA ASN A 19 2.05 26.33 8.73
C ASN A 19 0.57 25.86 8.67
N TYR A 20 0.25 25.01 7.69
CA TYR A 20 -1.11 24.54 7.42
C TYR A 20 -1.34 23.10 7.81
N ILE A 21 -0.27 22.32 8.09
CA ILE A 21 -0.40 20.92 8.50
C ILE A 21 -1.07 20.85 9.88
N ASP A 22 -2.33 20.45 9.90
CA ASP A 22 -3.15 20.31 11.10
C ASP A 22 -3.02 18.91 11.74
N GLU A 23 -2.72 17.91 10.93
CA GLU A 23 -2.57 16.53 11.39
C GLU A 23 -1.48 15.77 10.65
N ILE A 24 -0.94 14.75 11.32
CA ILE A 24 0.01 13.77 10.75
C ILE A 24 -0.54 12.38 10.99
N ARG A 25 -0.68 11.59 9.93
CA ARG A 25 -1.22 10.23 9.95
C ARG A 25 -0.13 9.23 9.57
N VAL A 26 0.11 8.25 10.44
CA VAL A 26 1.21 7.30 10.30
C VAL A 26 0.70 5.86 10.35
N PRO A 27 0.80 5.10 9.26
CA PRO A 27 0.55 3.66 9.30
C PRO A 27 1.69 2.96 10.06
N LYS A 28 1.34 2.21 11.10
CA LYS A 28 2.29 1.51 11.97
C LYS A 28 3.11 0.47 11.20
N GLY A 29 4.43 0.60 11.31
CA GLY A 29 5.39 -0.39 10.85
C GLY A 29 5.92 -1.30 11.96
N PHE A 30 6.94 -2.14 11.66
CA PHE A 30 7.61 -3.00 12.66
C PHE A 30 8.57 -2.25 13.59
N TRP A 31 8.83 -0.99 13.33
CA TRP A 31 9.62 -0.13 14.21
C TRP A 31 8.93 0.07 15.58
N LYS A 32 9.73 0.36 16.61
CA LYS A 32 9.25 0.44 18.00
C LYS A 32 8.82 1.85 18.45
N TYR A 33 8.88 2.85 17.58
CA TYR A 33 8.45 4.21 17.90
C TYR A 33 6.97 4.24 18.26
N ARG A 34 6.60 4.98 19.30
CA ARG A 34 5.18 5.16 19.64
C ARG A 34 4.53 6.18 18.72
N ASP A 35 5.13 7.34 18.60
CA ASP A 35 4.67 8.41 17.74
C ASP A 35 5.80 9.03 16.91
N PRO A 36 6.05 8.56 15.70
CA PRO A 36 6.97 9.22 14.80
C PRO A 36 6.44 10.55 14.24
N GLY A 37 5.11 10.79 14.26
CA GLY A 37 4.47 12.00 13.77
C GLY A 37 4.92 13.24 14.53
N LYS A 38 4.86 13.23 15.87
CA LYS A 38 5.37 14.34 16.71
C LYS A 38 6.84 14.62 16.48
N TRP A 39 7.64 13.58 16.35
CA TRP A 39 9.07 13.75 16.05
C TRP A 39 9.29 14.38 14.67
N ILE A 40 8.54 13.97 13.65
CA ILE A 40 8.60 14.53 12.30
C ILE A 40 8.19 16.00 12.32
N ALA A 41 7.10 16.35 13.01
CA ALA A 41 6.64 17.73 13.16
C ALA A 41 7.74 18.62 13.76
N LYS A 42 8.32 18.18 14.87
CA LYS A 42 9.41 18.91 15.54
C LYS A 42 10.65 19.03 14.66
N ASN A 43 11.06 17.95 14.00
CA ASN A 43 12.28 17.91 13.20
C ASN A 43 12.17 18.71 11.88
N ASN A 44 10.97 18.94 11.41
CA ASN A 44 10.67 19.72 10.20
C ASN A 44 10.16 21.13 10.50
N ASN A 45 10.13 21.53 11.77
CA ASN A 45 9.69 22.85 12.21
C ASN A 45 8.25 23.19 11.75
N PHE A 46 7.33 22.26 11.92
CA PHE A 46 5.92 22.56 11.68
C PHE A 46 5.42 23.54 12.75
N LYS A 47 4.86 24.66 12.35
CA LYS A 47 4.50 25.73 13.29
C LYS A 47 3.22 25.44 14.07
N LYS A 48 2.25 24.75 13.46
CA LYS A 48 1.13 24.19 14.19
C LYS A 48 1.61 22.96 14.97
N ASN A 49 1.01 22.68 16.10
CA ASN A 49 1.21 21.42 16.80
C ASN A 49 0.24 20.38 16.23
N PRO A 50 0.60 19.65 15.17
CA PRO A 50 -0.36 18.83 14.45
C PRO A 50 -0.83 17.65 15.31
N THR A 51 -2.12 17.34 15.22
CA THR A 51 -2.70 16.15 15.83
C THR A 51 -2.11 14.89 15.18
N THR A 52 -1.68 13.92 15.98
CA THR A 52 -1.03 12.73 15.45
C THR A 52 -1.89 11.48 15.57
N TYR A 53 -1.93 10.71 14.48
CA TYR A 53 -2.65 9.45 14.38
C TYR A 53 -1.67 8.34 14.01
N VAL A 54 -1.73 7.23 14.73
CA VAL A 54 -0.97 6.02 14.39
C VAL A 54 -1.94 4.84 14.31
N THR A 55 -1.90 4.06 13.22
CA THR A 55 -2.75 2.87 13.08
C THR A 55 -2.05 1.61 13.61
N LYS A 56 -2.81 0.60 14.04
CA LYS A 56 -2.29 -0.76 14.28
C LYS A 56 -1.74 -1.36 12.98
N ILE A 57 -0.75 -2.24 13.08
CA ILE A 57 -0.22 -2.99 11.93
C ILE A 57 -1.34 -3.83 11.29
N GLY A 58 -1.36 -3.85 9.96
CA GLY A 58 -2.25 -4.71 9.16
C GLY A 58 -3.61 -4.13 8.87
N VAL A 59 -3.89 -2.87 9.22
CA VAL A 59 -5.22 -2.28 9.05
C VAL A 59 -5.21 -0.93 8.35
N LEU A 60 -6.18 -0.75 7.47
CA LEU A 60 -6.75 0.52 7.04
C LEU A 60 -5.74 1.56 6.54
N GLN A 61 -4.80 1.16 5.69
CA GLN A 61 -3.86 2.12 5.07
C GLN A 61 -4.62 3.20 4.28
N GLN A 62 -5.59 2.79 3.47
CA GLN A 62 -6.42 3.69 2.67
C GLN A 62 -7.28 4.60 3.54
N ASN A 63 -7.76 4.13 4.70
CA ASN A 63 -8.54 4.92 5.65
C ASN A 63 -7.83 6.22 6.06
N LEU A 64 -6.50 6.19 6.20
CA LEU A 64 -5.73 7.40 6.55
C LEU A 64 -5.87 8.50 5.50
N ILE A 65 -5.94 8.13 4.23
CA ILE A 65 -6.14 9.06 3.10
C ILE A 65 -7.59 9.52 3.08
N ASN A 66 -8.54 8.58 3.16
CA ASN A 66 -9.97 8.87 3.10
C ASN A 66 -10.41 9.83 4.21
N GLU A 67 -10.03 9.56 5.44
CA GLU A 67 -10.34 10.40 6.60
C GLU A 67 -9.75 11.82 6.46
N ALA A 68 -8.52 11.94 5.96
CA ALA A 68 -7.92 13.25 5.70
C ALA A 68 -8.70 14.01 4.61
N CYS A 69 -9.06 13.35 3.50
CA CYS A 69 -9.87 13.95 2.44
C CYS A 69 -11.23 14.45 2.96
N LEU A 70 -11.95 13.62 3.72
CA LEU A 70 -13.24 13.97 4.28
C LEU A 70 -13.17 15.18 5.25
N LYS A 71 -12.13 15.24 6.08
CA LYS A 71 -11.92 16.35 7.00
C LYS A 71 -11.58 17.65 6.26
N ILE A 72 -10.77 17.57 5.20
CA ILE A 72 -10.47 18.72 4.35
C ILE A 72 -11.74 19.21 3.64
N GLU A 73 -12.53 18.30 3.07
CA GLU A 73 -13.79 18.61 2.38
C GLU A 73 -14.78 19.31 3.32
N ARG A 74 -14.87 18.87 4.59
CA ARG A 74 -15.73 19.48 5.61
C ARG A 74 -15.18 20.77 6.19
N GLY A 75 -13.97 21.16 5.82
CA GLY A 75 -13.28 22.33 6.36
C GLY A 75 -12.84 22.19 7.83
N GLU A 76 -12.76 20.98 8.34
CA GLU A 76 -12.30 20.68 9.71
C GLU A 76 -10.78 20.86 9.85
N ILE A 77 -10.04 20.64 8.77
CA ILE A 77 -8.61 20.84 8.67
C ILE A 77 -8.23 21.48 7.33
N GLU A 78 -7.10 22.18 7.29
CA GLU A 78 -6.59 22.81 6.09
C GLU A 78 -5.65 21.87 5.30
N ALA A 79 -4.81 21.11 6.01
CA ALA A 79 -3.89 20.13 5.39
C ALA A 79 -3.54 18.98 6.34
N SER A 80 -3.24 17.83 5.75
CA SER A 80 -2.80 16.61 6.42
C SER A 80 -1.52 16.08 5.77
N LEU A 81 -0.55 15.63 6.58
CA LEU A 81 0.60 14.85 6.15
C LEU A 81 0.34 13.38 6.46
N ILE A 82 0.33 12.53 5.43
CA ILE A 82 0.26 11.09 5.58
C ILE A 82 1.63 10.54 5.26
N ILE A 83 2.23 9.79 6.20
CA ILE A 83 3.62 9.37 6.05
C ILE A 83 3.87 8.01 6.67
N GLY A 84 4.53 7.13 5.93
CA GLY A 84 4.88 5.79 6.37
C GLY A 84 6.25 5.34 5.90
N GLY A 85 6.70 4.19 6.39
CA GLY A 85 7.94 3.60 5.92
C GLY A 85 8.48 2.52 6.83
N GLU A 86 9.40 1.75 6.26
CA GLU A 86 10.12 0.64 6.89
C GLU A 86 11.62 0.72 6.64
N ALA A 87 12.38 0.19 7.60
CA ALA A 87 13.83 0.04 7.52
C ALA A 87 14.27 -1.39 7.92
N ARG A 88 13.48 -2.40 7.54
CA ARG A 88 13.74 -3.80 7.91
C ARG A 88 15.00 -4.35 7.29
N TYR A 89 15.33 -3.95 6.06
CA TYR A 89 16.58 -4.37 5.42
C TYR A 89 17.81 -3.93 6.22
N LYS A 90 17.80 -2.70 6.72
CA LYS A 90 18.86 -2.23 7.62
C LYS A 90 18.97 -3.09 8.88
N ASN A 91 17.85 -3.45 9.49
CA ASN A 91 17.82 -4.32 10.67
C ASN A 91 18.36 -5.72 10.35
N LEU A 92 17.97 -6.28 9.20
CA LEU A 92 18.48 -7.58 8.74
C LEU A 92 20.00 -7.54 8.51
N ARG A 93 20.50 -6.51 7.79
CA ARG A 93 21.93 -6.33 7.54
C ARG A 93 22.74 -6.19 8.83
N SER A 94 22.25 -5.40 9.79
CA SER A 94 22.89 -5.26 11.09
C SER A 94 23.06 -6.59 11.82
N LYS A 95 22.03 -7.45 11.77
CA LYS A 95 22.09 -8.79 12.37
C LYS A 95 23.11 -9.71 11.68
N ILE A 96 23.10 -9.71 10.34
CA ILE A 96 24.06 -10.50 9.54
C ILE A 96 25.50 -10.04 9.79
N GLU A 97 25.73 -8.73 9.81
CA GLU A 97 27.04 -8.13 10.01
C GLU A 97 27.47 -8.04 11.49
N LYS A 98 26.60 -8.50 12.40
CA LYS A 98 26.81 -8.42 13.87
C LYS A 98 27.13 -6.98 14.35
N LYS A 99 26.61 -5.98 13.64
CA LYS A 99 26.74 -4.57 14.01
C LYS A 99 25.48 -4.12 14.74
N SER A 100 25.65 -3.45 15.89
CA SER A 100 24.54 -2.78 16.55
C SER A 100 24.40 -1.37 16.01
N PHE A 101 23.18 -0.90 15.84
CA PHE A 101 22.90 0.52 15.66
C PHE A 101 21.94 1.00 16.73
N LYS A 102 22.13 2.23 17.17
CA LYS A 102 21.33 2.83 18.22
C LYS A 102 20.11 3.49 17.57
N GLU A 103 18.93 2.95 17.79
CA GLU A 103 17.69 3.64 17.43
C GLU A 103 17.35 4.72 18.46
N LYS A 104 16.80 5.85 17.99
CA LYS A 104 16.20 6.83 18.91
C LYS A 104 14.99 6.20 19.60
N LYS A 105 14.86 6.43 20.87
CA LYS A 105 13.64 6.11 21.60
C LYS A 105 12.64 7.26 21.40
N LEU A 106 11.48 6.98 20.83
CA LEU A 106 10.37 7.91 20.75
C LEU A 106 9.27 7.35 21.66
N GLU A 107 9.18 7.88 22.87
CA GLU A 107 8.33 7.33 23.94
C GLU A 107 6.98 8.05 24.06
N GLU A 108 6.84 9.22 23.43
CA GLU A 108 5.58 9.95 23.40
C GLU A 108 4.50 9.14 22.69
N ASN A 109 3.31 9.13 23.25
CA ASN A 109 2.15 8.48 22.61
C ASN A 109 1.56 9.41 21.55
N PRO A 110 1.00 8.84 20.46
CA PRO A 110 0.19 9.61 19.53
C PRO A 110 -1.07 10.10 20.23
N ASP A 111 -1.66 11.17 19.69
CA ASP A 111 -2.92 11.68 20.22
C ASP A 111 -4.04 10.65 19.97
N PHE A 112 -3.98 9.93 18.85
CA PHE A 112 -4.91 8.85 18.53
C PHE A 112 -4.18 7.60 18.03
N TYR A 113 -4.52 6.43 18.63
CA TYR A 113 -4.09 5.13 18.15
C TYR A 113 -5.27 4.34 17.61
N ILE A 114 -5.30 4.15 16.29
CA ILE A 114 -6.42 3.52 15.57
C ILE A 114 -6.18 2.02 15.48
N LYS A 115 -7.17 1.23 15.88
CA LYS A 115 -7.17 -0.23 15.81
C LYS A 115 -8.30 -0.72 14.91
N ALA A 116 -8.11 -1.89 14.30
CA ALA A 116 -9.23 -2.60 13.70
C ALA A 116 -10.26 -2.99 14.77
N LYS A 117 -11.52 -3.07 14.39
CA LYS A 117 -12.60 -3.50 15.28
C LYS A 117 -12.57 -4.99 15.57
N GLN A 118 -11.98 -5.78 14.68
CA GLN A 118 -11.89 -7.24 14.76
C GLN A 118 -10.46 -7.69 14.57
N ASP A 119 -10.15 -8.90 15.04
CA ASP A 119 -8.86 -9.53 14.78
C ASP A 119 -8.80 -10.14 13.38
N LEU A 120 -7.59 -10.27 12.84
CA LEU A 120 -7.36 -10.76 11.47
C LEU A 120 -7.59 -12.27 11.33
N TYR A 121 -7.47 -13.02 12.41
CA TYR A 121 -7.56 -14.48 12.44
C TYR A 121 -7.99 -14.98 13.83
N GLY A 122 -8.54 -16.19 13.88
CA GLY A 122 -8.83 -16.92 15.13
C GLY A 122 -7.65 -17.75 15.62
N ASP A 123 -7.75 -18.29 16.83
CA ASP A 123 -6.68 -19.07 17.46
C ASP A 123 -6.42 -20.38 16.70
N GLU A 124 -7.46 -21.05 16.23
CA GLU A 124 -7.37 -22.30 15.45
C GLU A 124 -6.68 -22.07 14.10
N GLU A 125 -6.96 -20.92 13.46
CA GLU A 125 -6.27 -20.55 12.22
C GLU A 125 -4.79 -20.26 12.48
N LEU A 126 -4.49 -19.60 13.59
CA LEU A 126 -3.11 -19.29 13.98
C LEU A 126 -2.31 -20.58 14.23
N GLU A 127 -2.92 -21.58 14.86
CA GLU A 127 -2.31 -22.89 15.09
C GLU A 127 -2.08 -23.64 13.77
N ALA A 128 -3.07 -23.66 12.87
CA ALA A 128 -3.02 -24.41 11.63
C ALA A 128 -2.15 -23.76 10.53
N LEU A 129 -2.21 -22.44 10.36
CA LEU A 129 -1.62 -21.70 9.25
C LEU A 129 -0.45 -20.80 9.68
N GLY A 130 -0.24 -20.66 11.00
CA GLY A 130 0.79 -19.78 11.56
C GLY A 130 0.44 -18.30 11.45
N ALA A 131 1.31 -17.45 11.99
CA ALA A 131 1.12 -16.00 12.05
C ALA A 131 1.42 -15.27 10.72
N MET A 132 1.93 -15.98 9.72
CA MET A 132 2.34 -15.37 8.45
C MET A 132 1.24 -15.48 7.39
N ALA A 133 0.94 -14.37 6.74
CA ALA A 133 -0.12 -14.27 5.74
C ALA A 133 -0.01 -15.29 4.59
N VAL A 134 1.19 -15.80 4.29
CA VAL A 134 1.42 -16.74 3.19
C VAL A 134 0.59 -18.02 3.30
N GLY A 135 0.40 -18.57 4.50
CA GLY A 135 -0.43 -19.77 4.73
C GLY A 135 -1.90 -19.53 4.35
N TYR A 136 -2.44 -18.41 4.80
CA TYR A 136 -3.83 -18.01 4.53
C TYR A 136 -4.08 -17.77 3.03
N TYR A 137 -3.18 -17.03 2.39
CA TYR A 137 -3.31 -16.75 0.96
C TYR A 137 -3.08 -18.00 0.09
N ALA A 138 -2.26 -18.95 0.52
CA ALA A 138 -2.08 -20.23 -0.17
C ALA A 138 -3.36 -21.05 -0.24
N VAL A 139 -4.14 -21.07 0.84
CA VAL A 139 -5.47 -21.71 0.87
C VAL A 139 -6.44 -20.98 -0.04
N ILE A 140 -6.48 -19.64 0.02
CA ILE A 140 -7.30 -18.79 -0.85
C ILE A 140 -6.94 -19.01 -2.33
N GLU A 141 -5.66 -19.04 -2.69
CA GLU A 141 -5.19 -19.25 -4.08
C GLU A 141 -5.68 -20.59 -4.64
N THR A 142 -5.59 -21.65 -3.81
CA THR A 142 -6.05 -22.97 -4.21
C THR A 142 -7.57 -23.00 -4.48
N ALA A 143 -8.34 -22.31 -3.63
CA ALA A 143 -9.79 -22.19 -3.82
C ALA A 143 -10.14 -21.33 -5.06
N LEU A 144 -9.42 -20.24 -5.26
CA LEU A 144 -9.59 -19.34 -6.41
C LEU A 144 -9.30 -20.07 -7.73
N ARG A 145 -8.17 -20.80 -7.81
CA ARG A 145 -7.84 -21.64 -8.96
C ARG A 145 -8.97 -22.61 -9.30
N LYS A 146 -9.50 -23.28 -8.29
CA LYS A 146 -10.60 -24.23 -8.49
C LYS A 146 -11.90 -23.54 -8.96
N ALA A 147 -12.21 -22.37 -8.41
CA ALA A 147 -13.39 -21.61 -8.82
C ALA A 147 -13.32 -21.14 -10.28
N HIS A 148 -12.13 -20.88 -10.78
CA HIS A 148 -11.86 -20.53 -12.19
C HIS A 148 -11.73 -21.75 -13.11
N ASN A 149 -11.92 -22.98 -12.60
CA ASN A 149 -11.72 -24.24 -13.33
C ASN A 149 -10.34 -24.37 -14.01
N GLU A 150 -9.32 -23.77 -13.44
CA GLU A 150 -7.96 -23.83 -13.99
C GLU A 150 -7.20 -25.08 -13.55
N GLU A 151 -6.58 -25.74 -14.51
CA GLU A 151 -5.58 -26.76 -14.21
C GLU A 151 -4.35 -26.13 -13.56
N LEU A 152 -3.58 -26.91 -12.80
CA LEU A 152 -2.42 -26.40 -12.06
C LEU A 152 -1.37 -25.78 -12.97
N SER A 153 -1.08 -26.39 -14.11
CA SER A 153 -0.11 -25.90 -15.09
C SER A 153 -0.58 -24.56 -15.69
N GLU A 154 -1.83 -24.48 -16.11
CA GLU A 154 -2.44 -23.26 -16.65
C GLU A 154 -2.38 -22.10 -15.63
N HIS A 155 -2.76 -22.40 -14.38
CA HIS A 155 -2.71 -21.42 -13.30
C HIS A 155 -1.29 -20.88 -13.07
N LYS A 156 -0.29 -21.77 -12.99
CA LYS A 156 1.12 -21.38 -12.84
C LYS A 156 1.60 -20.50 -13.98
N GLU A 157 1.24 -20.85 -15.21
CA GLU A 157 1.62 -20.07 -16.39
C GLU A 157 1.01 -18.65 -16.34
N LYS A 158 -0.30 -18.51 -16.00
CA LYS A 158 -0.97 -17.23 -15.86
C LYS A 158 -0.30 -16.35 -14.79
N VAL A 159 0.00 -16.92 -13.62
CA VAL A 159 0.70 -16.22 -12.54
C VAL A 159 2.12 -15.83 -12.98
N GLY A 160 2.85 -16.72 -13.64
CA GLY A 160 4.21 -16.47 -14.15
C GLY A 160 4.24 -15.30 -15.11
N LYS A 161 3.37 -15.29 -16.12
CA LYS A 161 3.23 -14.20 -17.11
C LYS A 161 2.91 -12.87 -16.43
N GLN A 162 1.93 -12.86 -15.53
CA GLN A 162 1.54 -11.64 -14.82
C GLN A 162 2.69 -11.10 -13.95
N TYR A 163 3.35 -11.94 -13.20
CA TYR A 163 4.44 -11.55 -12.30
C TYR A 163 5.71 -11.16 -13.07
N LYS A 164 5.95 -11.73 -14.24
CA LYS A 164 7.01 -11.28 -15.16
C LYS A 164 6.78 -9.81 -15.56
N LEU A 165 5.57 -9.45 -15.97
CA LEU A 165 5.22 -8.06 -16.28
C LEU A 165 5.42 -7.14 -15.07
N PHE A 166 5.04 -7.57 -13.88
CA PHE A 166 5.25 -6.80 -12.66
C PHE A 166 6.74 -6.59 -12.36
N SER A 167 7.55 -7.63 -12.54
CA SER A 167 8.99 -7.56 -12.35
C SER A 167 9.65 -6.59 -13.33
N ASP A 168 9.23 -6.60 -14.61
CA ASP A 168 9.72 -5.68 -15.63
C ASP A 168 9.34 -4.22 -15.34
N LEU A 169 8.13 -4.00 -14.81
CA LEU A 169 7.68 -2.67 -14.37
C LEU A 169 8.47 -2.17 -13.17
N ALA A 170 8.73 -3.05 -12.19
CA ALA A 170 9.53 -2.72 -11.02
C ALA A 170 10.95 -2.28 -11.41
N LEU A 171 11.59 -2.97 -12.35
CA LEU A 171 12.93 -2.61 -12.84
C LEU A 171 12.97 -1.21 -13.45
N LYS A 172 11.86 -0.74 -14.05
CA LYS A 172 11.74 0.62 -14.62
C LYS A 172 11.38 1.68 -13.59
N ASN A 173 10.92 1.29 -12.42
CA ASN A 173 10.53 2.20 -11.36
C ASN A 173 11.74 2.52 -10.45
N LYS A 174 12.25 3.75 -10.51
CA LYS A 174 13.40 4.23 -9.70
C LYS A 174 13.19 4.12 -8.18
N ASN A 175 11.94 3.99 -7.73
CA ASN A 175 11.56 3.87 -6.32
C ASN A 175 11.34 2.42 -5.90
N ALA A 176 11.37 1.46 -6.85
CA ALA A 176 11.26 0.05 -6.54
C ALA A 176 12.46 -0.47 -5.77
N TRP A 177 12.26 -1.60 -5.09
CA TRP A 177 13.27 -2.25 -4.29
C TRP A 177 14.15 -3.21 -5.10
N ALA A 178 13.56 -3.94 -6.07
CA ALA A 178 14.29 -4.87 -6.92
C ALA A 178 15.14 -4.11 -7.93
N ASP A 179 16.34 -4.62 -8.15
CA ASP A 179 17.34 -4.14 -9.10
C ASP A 179 17.54 -5.10 -10.29
N GLU A 180 16.79 -6.19 -10.32
CA GLU A 180 16.77 -7.18 -11.40
C GLU A 180 15.32 -7.54 -11.78
N SER A 181 15.12 -7.97 -13.03
CA SER A 181 13.89 -8.58 -13.52
C SER A 181 14.05 -10.09 -13.55
N PHE A 182 12.93 -10.83 -13.44
CA PHE A 182 12.91 -12.29 -13.41
C PHE A 182 12.13 -12.84 -14.59
N SER A 183 12.56 -14.00 -15.14
CA SER A 183 11.80 -14.72 -16.15
C SER A 183 10.58 -15.42 -15.55
N GLU A 184 9.67 -15.88 -16.42
CA GLU A 184 8.51 -16.66 -15.98
C GLU A 184 8.93 -17.92 -15.24
N GLU A 185 9.93 -18.64 -15.77
CA GLU A 185 10.48 -19.85 -15.17
C GLU A 185 11.10 -19.58 -13.79
N GLU A 186 11.86 -18.50 -13.66
CA GLU A 186 12.43 -18.11 -12.37
C GLU A 186 11.36 -17.79 -11.31
N ILE A 187 10.20 -17.28 -11.74
CA ILE A 187 9.09 -16.95 -10.86
C ILE A 187 8.32 -18.20 -10.44
N ILE A 188 7.99 -19.09 -11.37
CA ILE A 188 7.09 -20.22 -11.11
C ILE A 188 7.78 -21.46 -10.55
N PHE A 189 9.09 -21.65 -10.78
CA PHE A 189 9.82 -22.79 -10.28
C PHE A 189 10.62 -22.48 -9.02
N ASP A 190 10.71 -23.45 -8.13
CA ASP A 190 11.54 -23.32 -6.95
C ASP A 190 13.04 -23.40 -7.29
N SER A 191 13.83 -22.66 -6.54
CA SER A 191 15.27 -22.58 -6.68
C SER A 191 15.91 -22.10 -5.39
N LYS A 192 17.24 -22.05 -5.32
CA LYS A 192 17.95 -21.47 -4.16
C LYS A 192 17.53 -20.01 -3.89
N LYS A 193 17.23 -19.22 -4.93
CA LYS A 193 16.78 -17.83 -4.82
C LYS A 193 15.28 -17.73 -4.61
N ASN A 194 14.50 -18.65 -5.18
CA ASN A 194 13.03 -18.66 -5.17
C ASN A 194 12.46 -19.90 -4.47
N LYS A 195 12.69 -20.02 -3.16
CA LYS A 195 12.28 -21.18 -2.36
C LYS A 195 10.75 -21.24 -2.23
N LEU A 196 10.22 -22.48 -2.19
CA LEU A 196 8.84 -22.72 -1.80
C LEU A 196 8.59 -22.18 -0.38
N MET A 197 7.55 -21.39 -0.21
CA MET A 197 7.15 -20.78 1.06
C MET A 197 5.93 -21.48 1.68
N ALA A 198 4.84 -21.56 0.94
CA ALA A 198 3.64 -22.31 1.25
C ALA A 198 2.96 -22.62 -0.09
N TYR A 199 2.77 -23.90 -0.44
CA TYR A 199 2.20 -24.28 -1.73
C TYR A 199 0.86 -23.57 -2.01
N PRO A 200 0.67 -22.92 -3.19
CA PRO A 200 1.53 -22.98 -4.39
C PRO A 200 2.59 -21.87 -4.49
N TYR A 201 2.84 -21.11 -3.45
CA TYR A 201 3.68 -19.92 -3.49
C TYR A 201 5.16 -20.17 -3.25
N ASN A 202 5.97 -19.67 -4.17
CA ASN A 202 7.41 -19.48 -3.99
C ASN A 202 7.67 -18.05 -3.44
N LYS A 203 8.92 -17.79 -3.05
CA LYS A 203 9.33 -16.50 -2.47
C LYS A 203 9.01 -15.31 -3.39
N LEU A 204 9.17 -15.43 -4.71
CA LEU A 204 8.88 -14.36 -5.67
C LEU A 204 7.38 -14.08 -5.86
N HIS A 205 6.50 -14.93 -5.35
CA HIS A 205 5.07 -14.65 -5.26
C HIS A 205 4.70 -13.85 -4.02
N CYS A 206 5.62 -13.71 -3.07
CA CYS A 206 5.35 -13.12 -1.76
C CYS A 206 5.92 -11.71 -1.66
N THR A 207 5.28 -10.87 -0.87
CA THR A 207 5.74 -9.51 -0.55
C THR A 207 7.21 -9.49 -0.13
N SER A 208 8.02 -8.68 -0.78
CA SER A 208 9.38 -8.35 -0.34
C SER A 208 9.33 -7.31 0.79
N TRP A 209 9.32 -7.75 2.03
CA TRP A 209 9.13 -6.90 3.20
C TRP A 209 10.44 -6.43 3.88
N ASN A 210 11.59 -6.99 3.49
CA ASN A 210 12.89 -6.55 3.97
C ASN A 210 13.40 -5.40 3.10
N VAL A 211 12.80 -4.23 3.28
CA VAL A 211 13.06 -3.03 2.49
C VAL A 211 13.47 -1.85 3.36
N ASN A 212 14.06 -0.82 2.76
CA ASN A 212 14.28 0.50 3.35
C ASN A 212 13.55 1.53 2.48
N GLN A 213 12.26 1.66 2.66
CA GLN A 213 11.40 2.53 1.86
C GLN A 213 10.53 3.42 2.74
N SER A 214 10.22 4.60 2.26
CA SER A 214 9.30 5.53 2.91
C SER A 214 8.63 6.41 1.86
N ALA A 215 7.35 6.68 2.05
CA ALA A 215 6.57 7.59 1.22
C ALA A 215 5.81 8.59 2.09
N ALA A 216 5.48 9.74 1.51
CA ALA A 216 4.72 10.79 2.15
C ALA A 216 3.79 11.48 1.15
N LEU A 217 2.57 11.81 1.58
CA LEU A 217 1.59 12.59 0.86
C LEU A 217 1.20 13.82 1.69
N ILE A 218 1.11 14.98 1.06
CA ILE A 218 0.45 16.14 1.64
C ILE A 218 -0.89 16.31 0.91
N LEU A 219 -1.97 16.23 1.66
CA LEU A 219 -3.31 16.59 1.22
C LEU A 219 -3.65 17.97 1.78
N CYS A 220 -4.19 18.85 0.97
CA CYS A 220 -4.62 20.16 1.42
C CYS A 220 -5.86 20.62 0.66
N SER A 221 -6.58 21.60 1.25
CA SER A 221 -7.68 22.26 0.56
C SER A 221 -7.17 23.05 -0.66
N GLU A 222 -8.01 23.18 -1.68
CA GLU A 222 -7.69 23.99 -2.86
C GLU A 222 -7.38 25.43 -2.47
N LYS A 223 -8.11 25.98 -1.50
CA LYS A 223 -7.84 27.30 -0.93
C LYS A 223 -6.41 27.47 -0.41
N VAL A 224 -5.85 26.44 0.24
CA VAL A 224 -4.45 26.44 0.70
C VAL A 224 -3.50 26.33 -0.49
N ALA A 225 -3.79 25.45 -1.45
CA ALA A 225 -2.99 25.30 -2.65
C ALA A 225 -2.90 26.62 -3.46
N ASP A 226 -4.02 27.33 -3.61
CA ASP A 226 -4.07 28.64 -4.27
C ASP A 226 -3.31 29.72 -3.51
N LYS A 227 -3.52 29.80 -2.20
CA LYS A 227 -2.82 30.76 -1.33
C LYS A 227 -1.30 30.58 -1.37
N LEU A 228 -0.84 29.33 -1.45
CA LEU A 228 0.57 28.99 -1.55
C LEU A 228 1.11 29.01 -2.99
N LYS A 229 0.24 29.29 -3.97
CA LYS A 229 0.57 29.28 -5.40
C LYS A 229 1.19 27.97 -5.86
N VAL A 230 0.65 26.84 -5.36
CA VAL A 230 1.08 25.53 -5.82
C VAL A 230 0.77 25.42 -7.30
N ASP A 231 1.75 24.98 -8.08
CA ASP A 231 1.60 24.81 -9.52
C ASP A 231 0.44 23.84 -9.85
N ALA A 232 -0.44 24.24 -10.76
CA ALA A 232 -1.58 23.43 -11.17
C ALA A 232 -1.16 22.06 -11.71
N SER A 233 -0.02 21.95 -12.39
CA SER A 233 0.52 20.70 -12.91
C SER A 233 0.91 19.70 -11.81
N LYS A 234 1.06 20.16 -10.56
CA LYS A 234 1.37 19.33 -9.41
C LYS A 234 0.14 18.87 -8.62
N ARG A 235 -1.03 19.46 -8.92
CA ARG A 235 -2.26 19.15 -8.17
C ARG A 235 -2.90 17.90 -8.76
N VAL A 236 -3.15 16.91 -7.91
CA VAL A 236 -3.90 15.69 -8.25
C VAL A 236 -5.03 15.54 -7.26
N TYR A 237 -6.24 15.30 -7.77
CA TYR A 237 -7.46 15.31 -6.97
C TYR A 237 -7.96 13.89 -6.70
N PRO A 238 -8.10 13.47 -5.42
CA PRO A 238 -8.88 12.29 -5.07
C PRO A 238 -10.35 12.57 -5.36
N ILE A 239 -10.95 11.83 -6.27
CA ILE A 239 -12.33 12.08 -6.72
C ILE A 239 -13.36 11.13 -6.11
N ALA A 240 -12.95 9.94 -5.74
CA ALA A 240 -13.79 8.97 -5.07
C ALA A 240 -12.96 7.99 -4.26
N SER A 241 -13.52 7.47 -3.20
CA SER A 241 -12.95 6.37 -2.43
C SER A 241 -14.05 5.53 -1.79
N THR A 242 -13.75 4.27 -1.54
CA THR A 242 -14.62 3.36 -0.82
C THR A 242 -13.86 2.60 0.24
N GLU A 243 -14.48 2.33 1.36
CA GLU A 243 -13.93 1.46 2.39
C GLU A 243 -15.02 0.66 3.08
N ASN A 244 -14.63 -0.45 3.67
CA ASN A 244 -15.44 -1.18 4.61
C ASN A 244 -14.56 -1.90 5.63
N ASN A 245 -15.17 -2.28 6.74
CA ASN A 245 -14.50 -2.98 7.84
C ASN A 245 -15.04 -4.42 8.00
N HIS A 246 -15.43 -5.05 6.91
CA HIS A 246 -15.86 -6.43 6.90
C HIS A 246 -14.65 -7.38 7.02
N MET A 247 -14.22 -7.61 8.26
CA MET A 247 -13.13 -8.52 8.58
C MET A 247 -13.70 -9.77 9.23
N ILE A 248 -13.57 -10.90 8.54
CA ILE A 248 -13.90 -12.23 9.05
C ILE A 248 -12.70 -13.16 8.81
N SER A 249 -12.48 -14.06 9.74
CA SER A 249 -11.42 -15.06 9.61
C SER A 249 -11.65 -15.96 8.40
N VAL A 250 -10.59 -16.54 7.85
CA VAL A 250 -10.65 -17.36 6.62
C VAL A 250 -11.56 -18.57 6.83
N GLN A 251 -11.50 -19.21 8.00
CA GLN A 251 -12.35 -20.36 8.35
C GLN A 251 -13.86 -20.03 8.40
N GLN A 252 -14.23 -18.77 8.60
CA GLN A 252 -15.63 -18.33 8.65
C GLN A 252 -16.18 -17.88 7.29
N ARG A 253 -15.33 -17.86 6.24
CA ARG A 253 -15.76 -17.43 4.90
C ARG A 253 -16.56 -18.54 4.21
N PRO A 254 -17.77 -18.27 3.73
CA PRO A 254 -18.55 -19.24 2.98
C PRO A 254 -17.85 -19.68 1.69
N LYS A 255 -17.12 -18.75 1.07
CA LYS A 255 -16.33 -18.96 -0.14
C LYS A 255 -14.95 -18.32 0.05
N LEU A 256 -13.90 -19.13 -0.03
CA LEU A 256 -12.54 -18.64 0.16
C LEU A 256 -12.03 -17.76 -0.99
N TYR A 257 -12.55 -17.97 -2.19
CA TYR A 257 -12.20 -17.24 -3.41
C TYR A 257 -12.93 -15.91 -3.58
N GLU A 258 -13.82 -15.55 -2.64
CA GLU A 258 -14.55 -14.28 -2.66
C GLU A 258 -14.31 -13.50 -1.35
N SER A 259 -14.30 -12.18 -1.45
CA SER A 259 -14.34 -11.27 -0.31
C SER A 259 -15.55 -10.36 -0.42
N PHE A 260 -16.53 -10.54 0.48
CA PHE A 260 -17.73 -9.68 0.49
C PHE A 260 -17.36 -8.19 0.58
N GLY A 261 -16.42 -7.84 1.46
CA GLY A 261 -15.98 -6.46 1.61
C GLY A 261 -15.33 -5.90 0.34
N MET A 262 -14.49 -6.68 -0.33
CA MET A 262 -13.85 -6.30 -1.59
C MET A 262 -14.92 -6.11 -2.70
N ASN A 263 -15.84 -7.07 -2.86
CA ASN A 263 -16.91 -7.00 -3.86
C ASN A 263 -17.82 -5.79 -3.62
N TYR A 264 -18.15 -5.48 -2.36
CA TYR A 264 -18.98 -4.33 -2.02
C TYR A 264 -18.28 -3.00 -2.33
N ALA A 265 -17.02 -2.86 -1.95
CA ALA A 265 -16.21 -1.68 -2.25
C ALA A 265 -16.05 -1.49 -3.78
N ALA A 266 -15.71 -2.56 -4.50
CA ALA A 266 -15.57 -2.55 -5.96
C ALA A 266 -16.89 -2.15 -6.65
N LYS A 267 -18.02 -2.73 -6.25
CA LYS A 267 -19.33 -2.36 -6.79
C LYS A 267 -19.65 -0.88 -6.57
N THR A 268 -19.33 -0.36 -5.41
CA THR A 268 -19.59 1.05 -5.07
C THR A 268 -18.76 1.99 -5.94
N ILE A 269 -17.45 1.72 -6.07
CA ILE A 269 -16.59 2.57 -6.90
C ILE A 269 -16.91 2.43 -8.39
N LYS A 270 -17.23 1.24 -8.89
CA LYS A 270 -17.68 1.03 -10.27
C LYS A 270 -18.95 1.82 -10.59
N ASN A 271 -19.91 1.84 -9.69
CA ASN A 271 -21.13 2.63 -9.87
C ASN A 271 -20.82 4.13 -9.99
N PHE A 272 -19.87 4.64 -9.22
CA PHE A 272 -19.42 6.02 -9.34
C PHE A 272 -18.73 6.27 -10.68
N ILE A 273 -17.75 5.43 -11.05
CA ILE A 273 -17.00 5.51 -12.31
C ILE A 273 -17.95 5.52 -13.51
N ASN A 274 -18.89 4.58 -13.56
CA ASN A 274 -19.86 4.46 -14.66
C ASN A 274 -20.78 5.69 -14.75
N LYS A 275 -21.28 6.19 -13.61
CA LYS A 275 -22.14 7.39 -13.61
C LYS A 275 -21.40 8.67 -14.02
N SER A 276 -20.10 8.71 -13.79
CA SER A 276 -19.24 9.85 -14.10
C SER A 276 -18.56 9.73 -15.47
N GLU A 277 -18.83 8.63 -16.22
CA GLU A 277 -18.23 8.32 -17.52
C GLU A 277 -16.69 8.39 -17.49
N ILE A 278 -16.09 7.87 -16.40
CA ILE A 278 -14.65 7.85 -16.20
C ILE A 278 -14.08 6.56 -16.76
N ASP A 279 -13.06 6.65 -17.63
CA ASP A 279 -12.23 5.51 -18.01
C ASP A 279 -10.95 5.49 -17.18
N ILE A 280 -10.69 4.38 -16.50
CA ILE A 280 -9.49 4.20 -15.69
C ILE A 280 -8.33 3.78 -16.57
N ASP A 281 -7.32 4.63 -16.65
CA ASP A 281 -6.13 4.41 -17.47
C ASP A 281 -5.15 3.41 -16.81
N ALA A 282 -5.07 3.40 -15.48
CA ALA A 282 -4.11 2.58 -14.75
C ALA A 282 -4.61 2.17 -13.36
N TYR A 283 -4.16 1.01 -12.95
CA TYR A 283 -4.45 0.43 -11.63
C TYR A 283 -3.16 0.18 -10.85
N ASP A 284 -3.23 0.23 -9.52
CA ASP A 284 -2.23 -0.38 -8.65
C ASP A 284 -2.95 -1.20 -7.57
N LEU A 285 -3.20 -2.46 -7.88
CA LEU A 285 -3.90 -3.37 -6.98
C LEU A 285 -3.00 -3.84 -5.86
N TYR A 286 -3.56 -3.98 -4.65
CA TYR A 286 -2.83 -4.46 -3.49
C TYR A 286 -2.30 -5.88 -3.72
N SER A 287 -1.00 -6.02 -3.90
CA SER A 287 -0.34 -7.17 -4.50
C SER A 287 0.51 -7.98 -3.53
N CYS A 288 0.01 -8.20 -2.30
CA CYS A 288 0.75 -8.98 -1.31
C CYS A 288 0.99 -10.44 -1.74
N PHE A 289 0.05 -11.02 -2.50
CA PHE A 289 0.08 -12.36 -3.10
C PHE A 289 -0.73 -12.37 -4.40
N PRO A 290 -0.51 -13.35 -5.32
CA PRO A 290 -1.28 -13.46 -6.57
C PRO A 290 -2.78 -13.49 -6.36
N ALA A 291 -3.29 -14.26 -5.38
CA ALA A 291 -4.72 -14.31 -5.09
C ALA A 291 -5.32 -12.94 -4.78
N ALA A 292 -4.61 -12.07 -4.06
CA ALA A 292 -5.12 -10.72 -3.77
C ALA A 292 -5.34 -9.91 -5.05
N VAL A 293 -4.36 -9.92 -5.95
CA VAL A 293 -4.45 -9.22 -7.24
C VAL A 293 -5.62 -9.75 -8.08
N ARG A 294 -5.74 -11.08 -8.18
CA ARG A 294 -6.82 -11.71 -8.97
C ARG A 294 -8.19 -11.42 -8.39
N MET A 295 -8.37 -11.51 -7.08
CA MET A 295 -9.64 -11.18 -6.41
C MET A 295 -10.04 -9.71 -6.62
N PHE A 296 -9.11 -8.78 -6.58
CA PHE A 296 -9.39 -7.37 -6.89
C PHE A 296 -9.74 -7.19 -8.37
N LYS A 297 -8.99 -7.82 -9.27
CA LYS A 297 -9.26 -7.80 -10.70
C LYS A 297 -10.68 -8.31 -11.00
N ASP A 298 -11.05 -9.46 -10.45
CA ASP A 298 -12.37 -10.07 -10.64
C ASP A 298 -13.49 -9.17 -10.07
N SER A 299 -13.31 -8.63 -8.86
CA SER A 299 -14.30 -7.76 -8.21
C SER A 299 -14.50 -6.44 -8.96
N LEU A 300 -13.45 -5.89 -9.54
CA LEU A 300 -13.49 -4.67 -10.34
C LEU A 300 -13.86 -4.94 -11.82
N GLU A 301 -13.88 -6.20 -12.25
CA GLU A 301 -14.10 -6.62 -13.65
C GLU A 301 -13.11 -5.93 -14.60
N ILE A 302 -11.81 -5.96 -14.24
CA ILE A 302 -10.74 -5.34 -15.03
C ILE A 302 -10.38 -6.28 -16.20
N ASP A 303 -10.33 -5.75 -17.42
CA ASP A 303 -9.94 -6.47 -18.60
C ASP A 303 -8.51 -7.01 -18.54
N ASP A 304 -8.24 -8.11 -19.26
CA ASP A 304 -6.95 -8.82 -19.21
C ASP A 304 -5.77 -8.01 -19.76
N ASP A 305 -6.03 -7.04 -20.63
CA ASP A 305 -5.03 -6.17 -21.24
C ASP A 305 -4.64 -4.95 -20.39
N LYS A 306 -5.40 -4.66 -19.34
CA LYS A 306 -5.11 -3.51 -18.48
C LYS A 306 -3.96 -3.80 -17.51
N PRO A 307 -3.03 -2.86 -17.31
CA PRO A 307 -1.96 -3.01 -16.32
C PRO A 307 -2.52 -2.95 -14.90
N LEU A 308 -2.20 -3.96 -14.09
CA LEU A 308 -2.71 -4.09 -12.72
C LEU A 308 -1.80 -3.47 -11.65
N THR A 309 -0.68 -2.89 -12.06
CA THR A 309 0.25 -2.19 -11.17
C THR A 309 0.95 -1.05 -11.89
N VAL A 310 1.22 0.03 -11.18
CA VAL A 310 2.11 1.10 -11.64
C VAL A 310 3.44 1.08 -10.92
N THR A 311 3.49 0.47 -9.72
CA THR A 311 4.72 0.33 -8.92
C THR A 311 5.61 -0.81 -9.38
N GLY A 312 5.04 -1.91 -9.90
CA GLY A 312 5.69 -3.19 -10.16
C GLY A 312 5.42 -4.23 -9.08
N SER A 313 4.39 -4.02 -8.23
CA SER A 313 3.89 -4.91 -7.19
C SER A 313 4.80 -5.13 -5.97
N MET A 314 4.21 -5.59 -4.87
CA MET A 314 4.90 -5.75 -3.58
C MET A 314 6.06 -6.78 -3.58
N PRO A 315 6.03 -7.86 -4.35
CA PRO A 315 7.18 -8.77 -4.47
C PRO A 315 8.44 -8.11 -5.04
N PHE A 316 8.30 -7.20 -5.99
CA PHE A 316 9.42 -6.60 -6.73
C PHE A 316 9.63 -5.13 -6.37
N ALA A 317 8.58 -4.31 -6.40
CA ALA A 317 8.69 -2.91 -6.01
C ALA A 317 8.98 -2.72 -4.51
N GLY A 318 8.70 -3.74 -3.71
CA GLY A 318 8.86 -3.73 -2.26
C GLY A 318 7.55 -3.51 -1.52
N GLY A 319 7.44 -4.15 -0.36
CA GLY A 319 6.26 -4.09 0.51
C GLY A 319 6.62 -3.54 1.89
N PRO A 320 6.68 -2.23 2.09
CA PRO A 320 7.00 -1.62 3.38
C PRO A 320 5.84 -1.71 4.36
N LEU A 321 5.32 -2.94 4.57
CA LEU A 321 4.20 -3.23 5.46
C LEU A 321 2.98 -2.33 5.23
N ASN A 322 2.56 -1.65 6.28
CA ASN A 322 1.36 -0.81 6.34
C ASN A 322 1.47 0.49 5.52
N SER A 323 2.55 0.74 4.80
CA SER A 323 2.71 1.97 4.01
C SER A 323 2.72 1.74 2.50
N TYR A 324 2.42 0.53 2.00
CA TYR A 324 2.45 0.25 0.56
C TYR A 324 1.48 1.13 -0.23
N VAL A 325 0.25 1.34 0.26
CA VAL A 325 -0.75 2.20 -0.39
C VAL A 325 -0.24 3.62 -0.62
N LEU A 326 0.62 4.15 0.27
CA LEU A 326 1.25 5.46 0.07
C LEU A 326 2.23 5.42 -1.12
N HIS A 327 2.97 4.32 -1.29
CA HIS A 327 3.89 4.15 -2.42
C HIS A 327 3.12 4.06 -3.74
N SER A 328 2.03 3.30 -3.77
CA SER A 328 1.12 3.20 -4.92
C SER A 328 0.54 4.57 -5.28
N SER A 329 0.05 5.30 -4.30
CA SER A 329 -0.51 6.63 -4.49
C SER A 329 0.52 7.62 -5.02
N VAL A 330 1.74 7.63 -4.48
CA VAL A 330 2.83 8.50 -4.98
C VAL A 330 3.18 8.18 -6.43
N GLU A 331 3.35 6.90 -6.77
CA GLU A 331 3.67 6.49 -8.14
C GLU A 331 2.52 6.83 -9.12
N MET A 332 1.26 6.66 -8.69
CA MET A 332 0.09 7.04 -9.48
C MET A 332 0.05 8.56 -9.72
N ILE A 333 0.28 9.36 -8.70
CA ILE A 333 0.38 10.82 -8.79
C ILE A 333 1.47 11.25 -9.77
N GLU A 334 2.66 10.65 -9.73
CA GLU A 334 3.75 10.93 -10.66
C GLU A 334 3.35 10.64 -12.11
N ARG A 335 2.60 9.57 -12.37
CA ARG A 335 2.11 9.22 -13.71
C ARG A 335 1.07 10.21 -14.22
N ILE A 336 0.15 10.65 -13.37
CA ILE A 336 -0.83 11.69 -13.69
C ILE A 336 -0.12 13.00 -14.02
N ARG A 337 0.82 13.44 -13.18
CA ARG A 337 1.59 14.68 -13.37
C ARG A 337 2.43 14.70 -14.65
N THR A 338 2.86 13.54 -15.12
CA THR A 338 3.61 13.42 -16.37
C THR A 338 2.72 13.26 -17.60
N ASN A 339 1.40 13.49 -17.45
CA ASN A 339 0.39 13.35 -18.50
C ASN A 339 0.39 11.99 -19.21
N LYS A 340 0.82 10.94 -18.52
CA LYS A 340 0.77 9.58 -19.05
C LYS A 340 -0.59 8.95 -18.88
N ILE A 341 -1.33 9.42 -17.88
CA ILE A 341 -2.69 8.97 -17.53
C ILE A 341 -3.48 10.15 -16.99
N THR A 342 -4.80 10.07 -17.07
CA THR A 342 -5.75 11.04 -16.49
C THR A 342 -6.35 10.50 -15.20
N TYR A 343 -6.82 9.26 -15.23
CA TYR A 343 -7.46 8.61 -14.10
C TYR A 343 -6.72 7.35 -13.69
N GLY A 344 -6.41 7.26 -12.41
CA GLY A 344 -5.80 6.09 -11.80
C GLY A 344 -6.61 5.59 -10.61
N LEU A 345 -6.58 4.27 -10.36
CA LEU A 345 -7.19 3.62 -9.21
C LEU A 345 -6.12 2.87 -8.39
N VAL A 346 -6.10 3.15 -7.08
CA VAL A 346 -5.20 2.50 -6.11
C VAL A 346 -6.01 1.72 -5.08
#